data_9388f9a43ec4253837866f215c1be424
#
_entry.id   9388f9a43ec4253837866f215c1be424
#
_cell.length_a   1.000
_cell.length_b   1.000
_cell.length_c   1.000
_cell.angle_alpha   90.00
_cell.angle_beta   90.00
_cell.angle_gamma   90.00
#
_symmetry.space_group_name_H-M   'P 1'
#
loop_
_entity.id
_entity.type
_entity.pdbx_description
1 polymer ?
#
loop_
_entity_poly.entity_id
_entity_poly.type
_entity_poly.pdbx_seq_one_letter_code
_entity_poly.pdbx_strand_id
1 'polypeptide(L)'
;DCRVYYTLDEQRSMSDNAVFIGNKPLMNYVTGVVMQFTTKNASQVIVKARGKFISRAVYVAEVASKRFLENQIKIHNIQTNSEGFQNREGRDVRVSTIEITLGRL
;
A
#
# COMPACT_ATOMS: atom_id res chain seq x y z
N ASP A 1 -1.68 -15.11 -9.75
CA ASP A 1 -0.65 -14.88 -8.75
C ASP A 1 -0.63 -13.42 -8.36
N CYS A 2 -0.77 -13.15 -7.07
CA CYS A 2 -0.80 -11.78 -6.55
C CYS A 2 0.45 -11.00 -6.92
N ARG A 3 1.59 -11.67 -6.96
CA ARG A 3 2.85 -11.01 -7.26
C ARG A 3 2.87 -10.47 -8.69
N VAL A 4 2.41 -11.27 -9.63
CA VAL A 4 2.37 -10.83 -11.03
C VAL A 4 1.39 -9.68 -11.20
N TYR A 5 0.24 -9.79 -10.56
CA TYR A 5 -0.76 -8.74 -10.60
C TYR A 5 -0.18 -7.40 -10.13
N TYR A 6 0.51 -7.43 -8.99
CA TYR A 6 1.06 -6.20 -8.42
C TYR A 6 2.25 -5.65 -9.19
N THR A 7 2.97 -6.48 -9.94
CA THR A 7 4.13 -5.99 -10.69
C THR A 7 3.70 -4.95 -11.72
N LEU A 8 2.63 -5.21 -12.47
CA LEU A 8 2.14 -4.25 -13.44
C LEU A 8 1.54 -3.02 -12.78
N ASP A 9 0.73 -3.22 -11.77
CA ASP A 9 0.08 -2.12 -11.05
C ASP A 9 1.10 -1.29 -10.28
N GLU A 10 2.16 -1.93 -9.76
CA GLU A 10 3.19 -1.25 -9.01
C GLU A 10 3.89 -0.19 -9.87
N GLN A 11 4.24 -0.54 -11.11
CA GLN A 11 4.89 0.41 -12.01
C GLN A 11 3.98 1.59 -12.32
N ARG A 12 2.71 1.32 -12.56
CA ARG A 12 1.74 2.36 -12.85
C ARG A 12 1.48 3.23 -11.62
N SER A 13 1.34 2.60 -10.47
CA SER A 13 0.96 3.28 -9.25
C SER A 13 2.07 4.11 -8.64
N MET A 14 3.32 3.78 -8.91
CA MET A 14 4.43 4.61 -8.45
C MET A 14 4.32 6.03 -8.99
N SER A 15 3.82 6.19 -10.21
CA SER A 15 3.60 7.52 -10.78
C SER A 15 2.33 8.17 -10.24
N ASP A 16 1.44 7.39 -9.61
CA ASP A 16 0.16 7.87 -9.09
C ASP A 16 0.17 7.99 -7.57
N ASN A 17 1.36 8.01 -6.96
CA ASN A 17 1.52 8.13 -5.50
C ASN A 17 0.94 6.96 -4.72
N ALA A 18 0.92 5.78 -5.32
CA ALA A 18 0.50 4.57 -4.63
C ALA A 18 1.72 3.69 -4.35
N VAL A 19 1.67 2.98 -3.23
CA VAL A 19 2.73 2.05 -2.83
C VAL A 19 2.10 0.70 -2.59
N PHE A 20 2.55 -0.31 -3.32
CA PHE A 20 2.06 -1.68 -3.18
C PHE A 20 2.98 -2.47 -2.25
N ILE A 21 2.38 -3.06 -1.23
CA ILE A 21 3.12 -3.78 -0.21
C ILE A 21 3.25 -5.25 -0.60
N GLY A 22 4.48 -5.75 -0.57
CA GLY A 22 4.79 -7.14 -0.88
C GLY A 22 5.81 -7.70 0.08
N ASN A 23 6.74 -8.50 -0.44
CA ASN A 23 7.69 -9.27 0.36
C ASN A 23 8.98 -8.54 0.74
N LYS A 24 9.21 -7.35 0.23
CA LYS A 24 10.44 -6.63 0.54
C LYS A 24 10.47 -6.24 2.02
N PRO A 25 11.65 -5.93 2.57
CA PRO A 25 11.72 -5.46 3.95
C PRO A 25 10.79 -4.27 4.19
N LEU A 26 10.17 -4.24 5.35
CA LEU A 26 9.16 -3.23 5.67
C LEU A 26 9.69 -1.82 5.53
N MET A 27 10.94 -1.58 5.92
CA MET A 27 11.51 -0.24 5.86
C MET A 27 11.67 0.27 4.44
N ASN A 28 11.77 -0.62 3.44
CA ASN A 28 11.80 -0.18 2.05
C ASN A 28 10.50 0.52 1.69
N TYR A 29 9.38 0.00 2.15
CA TYR A 29 8.07 0.60 1.87
C TYR A 29 7.85 1.87 2.69
N VAL A 30 8.29 1.86 3.94
CA VAL A 30 8.20 3.06 4.79
C VAL A 30 8.99 4.20 4.15
N THR A 31 10.20 3.92 3.72
CA THR A 31 11.03 4.93 3.05
C THR A 31 10.36 5.44 1.78
N GLY A 32 9.75 4.53 1.00
CA GLY A 32 9.03 4.93 -0.20
C GLY A 32 7.90 5.89 0.09
N VAL A 33 7.11 5.60 1.13
CA VAL A 33 6.01 6.50 1.53
C VAL A 33 6.54 7.85 1.98
N VAL A 34 7.56 7.84 2.83
CA VAL A 34 8.13 9.09 3.35
C VAL A 34 8.69 9.93 2.20
N MET A 35 9.36 9.31 1.24
CA MET A 35 9.93 10.04 0.11
C MET A 35 8.86 10.63 -0.81
N GLN A 36 7.71 9.98 -0.95
CA GLN A 36 6.62 10.56 -1.72
C GLN A 36 6.20 11.90 -1.14
N PHE A 37 6.13 12.01 0.18
CA PHE A 37 5.75 13.26 0.82
C PHE A 37 6.89 14.28 0.84
N THR A 38 8.10 13.86 1.15
CA THR A 38 9.23 14.78 1.37
C THR A 38 9.93 15.17 0.07
N THR A 39 10.21 14.21 -0.80
CA THR A 39 10.97 14.46 -2.01
C THR A 39 10.08 14.85 -3.18
N LYS A 40 8.95 14.17 -3.34
CA LYS A 40 8.04 14.43 -4.45
C LYS A 40 6.92 15.38 -4.11
N ASN A 41 6.86 15.82 -2.85
CA ASN A 41 5.87 16.77 -2.37
C ASN A 41 4.42 16.34 -2.64
N ALA A 42 4.14 15.05 -2.50
CA ALA A 42 2.81 14.51 -2.72
C ALA A 42 1.84 15.08 -1.68
N SER A 43 0.59 15.31 -2.10
CA SER A 43 -0.46 15.73 -1.17
C SER A 43 -1.06 14.53 -0.45
N GLN A 44 -1.01 13.36 -1.07
CA GLN A 44 -1.47 12.12 -0.45
C GLN A 44 -0.73 10.94 -1.06
N VAL A 45 -0.69 9.85 -0.31
CA VAL A 45 -0.10 8.58 -0.75
C VAL A 45 -1.06 7.48 -0.34
N ILE A 46 -1.30 6.53 -1.23
CA ILE A 46 -2.18 5.40 -0.97
C ILE A 46 -1.33 4.14 -0.81
N VAL A 47 -1.45 3.50 0.35
CA VAL A 47 -0.76 2.25 0.65
C VAL A 47 -1.73 1.12 0.34
N LYS A 48 -1.37 0.22 -0.57
CA LYS A 48 -2.24 -0.85 -1.05
C LYS A 48 -1.63 -2.21 -0.76
N ALA A 49 -2.48 -3.17 -0.40
CA ALA A 49 -2.03 -4.54 -0.17
C ALA A 49 -3.15 -5.53 -0.40
N ARG A 50 -2.77 -6.78 -0.65
CA ARG A 50 -3.68 -7.90 -0.85
C ARG A 50 -3.31 -9.05 0.08
N GLY A 51 -4.34 -9.75 0.54
CA GLY A 51 -4.17 -11.01 1.25
C GLY A 51 -3.24 -10.90 2.44
N LYS A 52 -2.22 -11.75 2.46
CA LYS A 52 -1.33 -11.83 3.61
C LYS A 52 -0.47 -10.58 3.83
N PHE A 53 -0.47 -9.65 2.89
CA PHE A 53 0.33 -8.43 3.01
C PHE A 53 -0.43 -7.29 3.69
N ILE A 54 -1.70 -7.49 4.03
CA ILE A 54 -2.53 -6.43 4.60
C ILE A 54 -1.97 -5.93 5.93
N SER A 55 -1.54 -6.84 6.81
CA SER A 55 -0.97 -6.41 8.09
C SER A 55 0.31 -5.60 7.90
N ARG A 56 1.09 -5.94 6.87
CA ARG A 56 2.29 -5.18 6.55
C ARG A 56 1.94 -3.76 6.09
N ALA A 57 0.85 -3.61 5.32
CA ALA A 57 0.40 -2.29 4.89
C ALA A 57 0.02 -1.42 6.07
N VAL A 58 -0.67 -1.99 7.05
CA VAL A 58 -1.04 -1.26 8.27
C VAL A 58 0.22 -0.80 9.01
N TYR A 59 1.19 -1.70 9.15
CA TYR A 59 2.44 -1.36 9.82
C TYR A 59 3.17 -0.22 9.11
N VAL A 60 3.27 -0.29 7.78
CA VAL A 60 3.93 0.75 6.99
C VAL A 60 3.23 2.09 7.19
N ALA A 61 1.91 2.11 7.10
CA ALA A 61 1.14 3.34 7.28
C ALA A 61 1.33 3.93 8.67
N GLU A 62 1.31 3.09 9.70
CA GLU A 62 1.48 3.55 11.07
C GLU A 62 2.88 4.12 11.32
N VAL A 63 3.91 3.41 10.87
CA VAL A 63 5.29 3.87 11.08
C VAL A 63 5.55 5.17 10.33
N ALA A 64 5.10 5.25 9.07
CA ALA A 64 5.33 6.45 8.27
C ALA A 64 4.64 7.67 8.88
N SER A 65 3.38 7.49 9.33
CA SER A 65 2.61 8.63 9.84
C SER A 65 2.96 9.01 11.27
N LYS A 66 3.35 8.04 12.10
CA LYS A 66 3.53 8.30 13.53
C LYS A 66 4.97 8.45 13.97
N ARG A 67 5.93 7.90 13.20
CA ARG A 67 7.34 7.99 13.57
C ARG A 67 8.14 8.92 12.68
N PHE A 68 7.93 8.85 11.36
CA PHE A 68 8.75 9.63 10.43
C PHE A 68 8.14 10.97 10.10
N LEU A 69 6.82 11.03 9.97
CA LEU A 69 6.12 12.25 9.58
C LEU A 69 5.09 12.65 10.63
N GLU A 70 5.48 12.51 11.89
CA GLU A 70 4.64 12.85 13.02
C GLU A 70 4.18 14.30 12.91
N ASN A 71 2.89 14.53 13.12
CA ASN A 71 2.26 15.85 13.04
C ASN A 71 2.30 16.48 11.65
N GLN A 72 2.63 15.69 10.62
CA GLN A 72 2.65 16.18 9.24
C GLN A 72 1.61 15.50 8.37
N ILE A 73 1.37 14.22 8.62
CA ILE A 73 0.38 13.44 7.86
C ILE A 73 -0.47 12.63 8.82
N LYS A 74 -1.60 12.16 8.30
CA LYS A 74 -2.47 11.24 9.04
C LYS A 74 -3.16 10.30 8.07
N ILE A 75 -3.80 9.26 8.62
CA ILE A 75 -4.63 8.36 7.83
C ILE A 75 -5.96 9.07 7.60
N HIS A 76 -6.27 9.38 6.34
CA HIS A 76 -7.52 10.03 5.98
C HIS A 76 -8.63 9.05 5.71
N ASN A 77 -8.30 7.88 5.16
CA ASN A 77 -9.31 6.92 4.76
C ASN A 77 -8.71 5.53 4.71
N ILE A 78 -9.52 4.54 5.02
CA ILE A 78 -9.16 3.13 4.86
C ILE A 78 -10.30 2.49 4.12
N GLN A 79 -9.99 1.86 2.99
CA GLN A 79 -10.98 1.17 2.18
C GLN A 79 -10.58 -0.28 2.04
N THR A 80 -11.53 -1.18 2.27
CA THR A 80 -11.29 -2.60 2.10
C THR A 80 -12.19 -3.13 0.98
N ASN A 81 -11.76 -4.22 0.38
CA ASN A 81 -12.52 -4.85 -0.68
C ASN A 81 -12.19 -6.33 -0.72
N SER A 82 -12.93 -7.06 -1.53
CA SER A 82 -12.72 -8.49 -1.70
C SER A 82 -12.77 -8.78 -3.18
N GLU A 83 -11.75 -9.47 -3.69
CA GLU A 83 -11.66 -9.82 -5.10
C GLU A 83 -11.76 -11.34 -5.25
N GLY A 84 -12.48 -11.78 -6.27
CA GLY A 84 -12.57 -13.19 -6.61
C GLY A 84 -11.83 -13.50 -7.88
N PHE A 85 -11.15 -14.63 -7.93
CA PHE A 85 -10.49 -15.08 -9.14
C PHE A 85 -10.33 -16.59 -9.10
N GLN A 86 -10.00 -17.17 -10.25
CA GLN A 86 -9.71 -18.61 -10.32
C GLN A 86 -8.20 -18.82 -10.29
N ASN A 87 -7.76 -19.78 -9.47
CA ASN A 87 -6.36 -20.15 -9.44
C ASN A 87 -6.02 -21.09 -10.61
N ARG A 88 -4.78 -21.58 -10.66
CA ARG A 88 -4.34 -22.47 -11.73
C ARG A 88 -5.12 -23.77 -11.80
N GLU A 89 -5.68 -24.20 -10.69
CA GLU A 89 -6.45 -25.43 -10.59
C GLU A 89 -7.93 -25.23 -10.93
N GLY A 90 -8.31 -24.00 -11.30
CA GLY A 90 -9.68 -23.69 -11.63
C GLY A 90 -10.59 -23.45 -10.43
N ARG A 91 -10.04 -23.37 -9.24
CA ARG A 91 -10.83 -23.12 -8.03
C ARG A 91 -11.09 -21.63 -7.87
N ASP A 92 -12.27 -21.31 -7.40
CA ASP A 92 -12.61 -19.95 -7.03
C ASP A 92 -11.89 -19.57 -5.75
N VAL A 93 -11.12 -18.49 -5.80
CA VAL A 93 -10.36 -17.98 -4.67
C VAL A 93 -10.77 -16.55 -4.43
N ARG A 94 -10.96 -16.19 -3.17
CA ARG A 94 -11.22 -14.80 -2.80
C ARG A 94 -10.07 -14.26 -1.98
N VAL A 95 -9.72 -13.00 -2.23
CA VAL A 95 -8.66 -12.35 -1.52
C VAL A 95 -9.14 -10.98 -1.05
N SER A 96 -8.81 -10.63 0.18
CA SER A 96 -9.13 -9.32 0.72
C SER A 96 -8.08 -8.31 0.29
N THR A 97 -8.49 -7.07 0.10
CA THR A 97 -7.59 -5.98 -0.26
C THR A 97 -7.82 -4.80 0.69
N ILE A 98 -6.80 -3.97 0.82
CA ILE A 98 -6.88 -2.75 1.63
C ILE A 98 -6.20 -1.61 0.90
N GLU A 99 -6.77 -0.42 1.03
CA GLU A 99 -6.17 0.83 0.55
C GLU A 99 -6.20 1.83 1.69
N ILE A 100 -5.04 2.25 2.14
CA ILE A 100 -4.90 3.20 3.24
C ILE A 100 -4.42 4.52 2.63
N THR A 101 -5.25 5.55 2.72
CA THR A 101 -4.93 6.86 2.18
C THR A 101 -4.29 7.71 3.27
N LEU A 102 -3.04 8.07 3.06
CA LEU A 102 -2.30 8.98 3.94
C LEU A 102 -2.29 10.36 3.30
N GLY A 103 -2.50 11.38 4.08
CA GLY A 103 -2.51 12.74 3.56
C GLY A 103 -2.00 13.73 4.60
N ARG A 104 -1.73 14.94 4.13
CA ARG A 104 -1.24 16.00 5.02
C ARG A 104 -2.34 16.45 5.96
N LEU A 105 -1.93 16.91 7.13
CA LEU A 105 -2.83 17.44 8.14
C LEU A 105 -3.54 18.70 7.66
#